data_9ea0350c4b6e3648c88fa3435a055d10
#
_entry.id   9ea0350c4b6e3648c88fa3435a055d10
#
_cell.length_a   1.000
_cell.length_b   1.000
_cell.length_c   1.000
_cell.angle_alpha   90.00
_cell.angle_beta   90.00
_cell.angle_gamma   90.00
#
_symmetry.space_group_name_H-M   'P 1'
#
loop_
_entity.id
_entity.type
_entity.pdbx_description
1 polymer ?
#
loop_
_entity_poly.entity_id
_entity_poly.type
_entity_poly.pdbx_seq_one_letter_code
_entity_poly.pdbx_strand_id
1 'polypeptide(L)'
;KADERKFNKKVNAMIRQFDGIELPWGTVNGKFTVSENIADNGGMAVTLDIMSQTEGVSFEEYFANWARVWCQKAKPEYQALLLQVDVHGPACLRANMPPRNFPEWYAAFNVKKTDGMYLAPSKRVVIW
;
A
#
# COMPACT_ATOMS: atom_id res chain seq x y z
N LYS A 1 -16.86 3.58 20.86
CA LYS A 1 -15.68 4.24 21.51
C LYS A 1 -14.41 3.35 21.54
N ALA A 2 -14.48 2.03 21.87
CA ALA A 2 -13.30 1.15 21.89
C ALA A 2 -12.83 0.81 20.47
N ASP A 3 -13.73 0.45 19.59
CA ASP A 3 -13.44 0.08 18.19
C ASP A 3 -12.97 1.30 17.38
N GLU A 4 -13.57 2.45 17.60
CA GLU A 4 -13.12 3.72 17.03
C GLU A 4 -11.66 4.04 17.40
N ARG A 5 -11.26 3.81 18.67
CA ARG A 5 -9.87 3.99 19.10
C ARG A 5 -8.92 3.00 18.42
N LYS A 6 -9.34 1.75 18.26
CA LYS A 6 -8.56 0.74 17.54
C LYS A 6 -8.41 1.10 16.07
N PHE A 7 -9.49 1.50 15.43
CA PHE A 7 -9.49 1.94 14.04
C PHE A 7 -8.57 3.16 13.85
N ASN A 8 -8.70 4.19 14.68
CA ASN A 8 -7.86 5.39 14.59
C ASN A 8 -6.36 5.10 14.78
N LYS A 9 -5.99 4.09 15.58
CA LYS A 9 -4.59 3.63 15.66
C LYS A 9 -4.09 3.08 14.33
N LYS A 10 -4.93 2.30 13.64
CA LYS A 10 -4.61 1.73 12.31
C LYS A 10 -4.55 2.82 11.24
N VAL A 11 -5.49 3.78 11.26
CA VAL A 11 -5.46 4.98 10.40
C VAL A 11 -4.14 5.73 10.57
N ASN A 12 -3.76 6.03 11.80
CA ASN A 12 -2.49 6.72 12.07
C ASN A 12 -1.26 5.91 11.64
N ALA A 13 -1.31 4.59 11.73
CA ALA A 13 -0.24 3.74 11.22
C ALA A 13 -0.18 3.77 9.69
N MET A 14 -1.31 3.78 9.00
CA MET A 14 -1.39 3.94 7.54
C MET A 14 -0.85 5.31 7.10
N ILE A 15 -1.25 6.39 7.78
CA ILE A 15 -0.69 7.73 7.52
C ILE A 15 0.84 7.68 7.56
N ARG A 16 1.43 7.14 8.62
CA ARG A 16 2.90 7.06 8.77
C ARG A 16 3.61 6.24 7.70
N GLN A 17 2.92 5.33 7.00
CA GLN A 17 3.52 4.59 5.89
C GLN A 17 3.73 5.44 4.65
N PHE A 18 2.95 6.51 4.47
CA PHE A 18 2.96 7.34 3.26
C PHE A 18 3.45 8.77 3.51
N ASP A 19 3.25 9.29 4.71
CA ASP A 19 3.52 10.68 5.03
C ASP A 19 5.01 11.02 4.95
N GLY A 20 5.31 12.14 4.31
CA GLY A 20 6.68 12.62 4.17
C GLY A 20 7.54 11.86 3.16
N ILE A 21 6.98 10.94 2.37
CA ILE A 21 7.77 10.29 1.30
C ILE A 21 8.12 11.31 0.24
N GLU A 22 9.42 11.48 0.02
CA GLU A 22 9.97 12.34 -1.03
C GLU A 22 9.98 11.62 -2.37
N LEU A 23 9.38 12.25 -3.37
CA LEU A 23 9.40 11.83 -4.78
C LEU A 23 10.04 12.91 -5.64
N PRO A 24 10.51 12.61 -6.85
CA PRO A 24 11.15 13.61 -7.72
C PRO A 24 10.28 14.84 -8.02
N TRP A 25 8.98 14.75 -7.82
CA TRP A 25 8.00 15.82 -8.10
C TRP A 25 7.31 16.38 -6.85
N GLY A 26 7.74 16.00 -5.64
CA GLY A 26 7.26 16.57 -4.38
C GLY A 26 7.08 15.54 -3.26
N THR A 27 6.60 16.03 -2.13
CA THR A 27 6.43 15.26 -0.88
C THR A 27 4.98 14.78 -0.73
N VAL A 28 4.80 13.54 -0.33
CA VAL A 28 3.48 12.92 -0.13
C VAL A 28 2.87 13.36 1.19
N ASN A 29 1.60 13.77 1.17
CA ASN A 29 0.79 14.01 2.35
C ASN A 29 -0.01 12.73 2.68
N GLY A 30 0.51 11.93 3.61
CA GLY A 30 -0.11 10.67 4.01
C GLY A 30 -1.49 10.84 4.65
N LYS A 31 -1.76 11.98 5.31
CA LYS A 31 -3.08 12.28 5.87
C LYS A 31 -4.10 12.59 4.79
N PHE A 32 -3.69 13.28 3.72
CA PHE A 32 -4.57 13.62 2.60
C PHE A 32 -4.99 12.38 1.81
N THR A 33 -4.09 11.39 1.68
CA THR A 33 -4.33 10.17 0.89
C THR A 33 -4.81 8.98 1.70
N VAL A 34 -5.01 9.10 3.02
CA VAL A 34 -5.20 7.95 3.92
C VAL A 34 -6.45 7.12 3.62
N SER A 35 -7.57 7.73 3.22
CA SER A 35 -8.80 7.01 2.91
C SER A 35 -8.61 6.03 1.76
N GLU A 36 -7.96 6.49 0.70
CA GLU A 36 -7.69 5.68 -0.50
C GLU A 36 -6.60 4.63 -0.25
N ASN A 37 -5.58 4.96 0.56
CA ASN A 37 -4.58 3.99 0.98
C ASN A 37 -5.18 2.86 1.82
N ILE A 38 -6.18 3.17 2.66
CA ILE A 38 -6.96 2.18 3.42
C ILE A 38 -7.81 1.33 2.47
N ALA A 39 -8.43 1.93 1.47
CA ALA A 39 -9.24 1.22 0.48
C ALA A 39 -8.39 0.23 -0.34
N ASP A 40 -7.22 0.65 -0.83
CA ASP A 40 -6.27 -0.23 -1.53
C ASP A 40 -5.82 -1.40 -0.64
N ASN A 41 -5.47 -1.11 0.61
CA ASN A 41 -5.05 -2.13 1.56
C ASN A 41 -6.20 -3.13 1.87
N GLY A 42 -7.43 -2.64 2.00
CA GLY A 42 -8.62 -3.45 2.23
C GLY A 42 -8.97 -4.34 1.04
N GLY A 43 -8.92 -3.78 -0.18
CA GLY A 43 -9.13 -4.53 -1.41
C GLY A 43 -8.13 -5.67 -1.58
N MET A 44 -6.85 -5.39 -1.29
CA MET A 44 -5.80 -6.42 -1.29
C MET A 44 -6.06 -7.49 -0.22
N ALA A 45 -6.44 -7.12 1.00
CA ALA A 45 -6.73 -8.06 2.07
C ALA A 45 -7.83 -9.06 1.69
N VAL A 46 -8.95 -8.56 1.15
CA VAL A 46 -10.07 -9.39 0.69
C VAL A 46 -9.65 -10.33 -0.44
N THR A 47 -8.88 -9.83 -1.40
CA THR A 47 -8.41 -10.66 -2.52
C THR A 47 -7.47 -11.76 -2.03
N LEU A 48 -6.53 -11.45 -1.14
CA LEU A 48 -5.60 -12.44 -0.58
C LEU A 48 -6.32 -13.50 0.26
N ASP A 49 -7.36 -13.11 1.00
CA ASP A 49 -8.19 -14.07 1.75
C ASP A 49 -8.91 -15.06 0.81
N ILE A 50 -9.53 -14.56 -0.27
CA ILE A 50 -10.15 -15.41 -1.29
C ILE A 50 -9.12 -16.33 -1.94
N MET A 51 -7.96 -15.80 -2.32
CA MET A 51 -6.88 -16.58 -2.93
C MET A 51 -6.38 -17.69 -2.01
N SER A 52 -6.28 -17.43 -0.70
CA SER A 52 -5.82 -18.44 0.27
C SER A 52 -6.74 -19.65 0.36
N GLN A 53 -7.99 -19.53 -0.10
CA GLN A 53 -9.03 -20.55 -0.12
C GLN A 53 -9.26 -21.15 -1.52
N THR A 54 -8.47 -20.71 -2.52
CA THR A 54 -8.63 -21.10 -3.92
C THR A 54 -7.41 -21.91 -4.37
N GLU A 55 -7.64 -23.09 -4.93
CA GLU A 55 -6.56 -23.93 -5.47
C GLU A 55 -6.02 -23.37 -6.80
N GLY A 56 -4.75 -23.61 -7.08
CA GLY A 56 -4.11 -23.31 -8.36
C GLY A 56 -3.79 -21.82 -8.59
N VAL A 57 -3.93 -20.97 -7.56
CA VAL A 57 -3.59 -19.54 -7.66
C VAL A 57 -2.12 -19.28 -7.33
N SER A 58 -1.54 -18.26 -7.97
CA SER A 58 -0.17 -17.80 -7.71
C SER A 58 -0.18 -16.42 -7.06
N PHE A 59 0.35 -16.32 -5.84
CA PHE A 59 0.51 -15.05 -5.15
C PHE A 59 1.54 -14.15 -5.86
N GLU A 60 2.59 -14.72 -6.46
CA GLU A 60 3.57 -13.97 -7.25
C GLU A 60 2.91 -13.30 -8.46
N GLU A 61 2.06 -14.03 -9.19
CA GLU A 61 1.32 -13.47 -10.32
C GLU A 61 0.34 -12.39 -9.88
N TYR A 62 -0.34 -12.58 -8.77
CA TYR A 62 -1.24 -11.58 -8.21
C TYR A 62 -0.51 -10.27 -7.92
N PHE A 63 0.59 -10.32 -7.16
CA PHE A 63 1.34 -9.10 -6.83
C PHE A 63 2.00 -8.46 -8.05
N ALA A 64 2.47 -9.26 -9.02
CA ALA A 64 2.97 -8.74 -10.28
C ALA A 64 1.88 -8.04 -11.09
N ASN A 65 0.66 -8.58 -11.13
CA ASN A 65 -0.48 -7.96 -11.80
C ASN A 65 -0.96 -6.72 -11.05
N TRP A 66 -0.97 -6.75 -9.71
CA TRP A 66 -1.23 -5.54 -8.91
C TRP A 66 -0.28 -4.41 -9.31
N ALA A 67 1.03 -4.68 -9.37
CA ALA A 67 2.00 -3.66 -9.78
C ALA A 67 1.77 -3.17 -11.22
N ARG A 68 1.41 -4.06 -12.15
CA ARG A 68 1.12 -3.69 -13.56
C ARG A 68 -0.06 -2.74 -13.70
N VAL A 69 -1.10 -2.89 -12.89
CA VAL A 69 -2.27 -1.97 -12.90
C VAL A 69 -1.85 -0.53 -12.65
N TRP A 70 -0.81 -0.33 -11.82
CA TRP A 70 -0.31 1.00 -11.47
C TRP A 70 0.82 1.50 -12.37
N CYS A 71 1.23 0.74 -13.40
CA CYS A 71 2.21 1.20 -14.36
C CYS A 71 1.66 2.37 -15.17
N GLN A 72 2.25 3.55 -15.00
CA GLN A 72 1.88 4.74 -15.76
C GLN A 72 3.12 5.57 -16.09
N LYS A 73 3.00 6.37 -17.15
CA LYS A 73 3.97 7.41 -17.52
C LYS A 73 3.25 8.75 -17.58
N ALA A 74 3.70 9.70 -16.78
CA ALA A 74 3.14 11.05 -16.73
C ALA A 74 4.24 12.09 -16.60
N LYS A 75 3.97 13.31 -17.06
CA LYS A 75 4.92 14.44 -16.92
C LYS A 75 5.09 14.79 -15.43
N PRO A 76 6.31 15.18 -15.01
CA PRO A 76 6.57 15.55 -13.61
C PRO A 76 5.65 16.65 -13.09
N GLU A 77 5.33 17.66 -13.92
CA GLU A 77 4.46 18.78 -13.54
C GLU A 77 3.03 18.31 -13.25
N TYR A 78 2.53 17.35 -14.02
CA TYR A 78 1.22 16.74 -13.78
C TYR A 78 1.21 15.91 -12.50
N GLN A 79 2.27 15.16 -12.24
CA GLN A 79 2.41 14.40 -11.01
C GLN A 79 2.51 15.31 -9.77
N ALA A 80 3.23 16.44 -9.89
CA ALA A 80 3.29 17.47 -8.84
C ALA A 80 1.91 18.09 -8.57
N LEU A 81 1.12 18.34 -9.61
CA LEU A 81 -0.27 18.80 -9.44
C LEU A 81 -1.12 17.77 -8.70
N LEU A 82 -1.04 16.48 -9.08
CA LEU A 82 -1.80 15.41 -8.42
C LEU A 82 -1.49 15.31 -6.92
N LEU A 83 -0.25 15.50 -6.50
CA LEU A 83 0.10 15.53 -5.06
C LEU A 83 -0.67 16.59 -4.26
N GLN A 84 -1.14 17.64 -4.91
CA GLN A 84 -1.86 18.76 -4.28
C GLN A 84 -3.37 18.58 -4.31
N VAL A 85 -3.91 17.94 -5.35
CA VAL A 85 -5.37 17.93 -5.61
C VAL A 85 -6.01 16.56 -5.60
N ASP A 86 -5.23 15.47 -5.78
CA ASP A 86 -5.75 14.09 -5.81
C ASP A 86 -5.62 13.43 -4.44
N VAL A 87 -6.72 12.89 -3.95
CA VAL A 87 -6.78 12.16 -2.67
C VAL A 87 -6.14 10.76 -2.75
N HIS A 88 -5.74 10.33 -3.95
CA HIS A 88 -5.05 9.06 -4.13
C HIS A 88 -3.54 9.22 -3.97
N GLY A 89 -2.90 8.20 -3.41
CA GLY A 89 -1.44 8.10 -3.42
C GLY A 89 -0.89 7.97 -4.85
N PRO A 90 0.34 8.47 -5.12
CA PRO A 90 0.99 8.25 -6.40
C PRO A 90 1.04 6.78 -6.80
N ALA A 91 0.90 6.49 -8.10
CA ALA A 91 0.82 5.12 -8.61
C ALA A 91 1.98 4.22 -8.18
N CYS A 92 3.21 4.75 -8.14
CA CYS A 92 4.37 4.02 -7.64
C CYS A 92 4.24 3.60 -6.16
N LEU A 93 3.56 4.40 -5.33
CA LEU A 93 3.28 4.05 -3.94
C LEU A 93 2.10 3.10 -3.82
N ARG A 94 1.06 3.25 -4.64
CA ARG A 94 -0.05 2.30 -4.72
C ARG A 94 0.43 0.91 -5.13
N ALA A 95 1.42 0.82 -6.03
CA ALA A 95 2.04 -0.44 -6.41
C ALA A 95 2.84 -1.09 -5.26
N ASN A 96 3.61 -0.30 -4.50
CA ASN A 96 4.66 -0.82 -3.64
C ASN A 96 4.31 -0.82 -2.14
N MET A 97 3.40 0.04 -1.67
CA MET A 97 3.15 0.18 -0.23
C MET A 97 2.16 -0.85 0.33
N PRO A 98 0.99 -1.13 -0.31
CA PRO A 98 0.05 -2.11 0.22
C PRO A 98 0.63 -3.51 0.39
N PRO A 99 1.38 -4.10 -0.58
CA PRO A 99 1.94 -5.45 -0.44
C PRO A 99 2.75 -5.66 0.83
N ARG A 100 3.47 -4.64 1.30
CA ARG A 100 4.34 -4.69 2.48
C ARG A 100 3.61 -4.99 3.79
N ASN A 101 2.29 -4.87 3.81
CA ASN A 101 1.46 -5.15 4.98
C ASN A 101 1.09 -6.64 5.12
N PHE A 102 1.25 -7.45 4.07
CA PHE A 102 0.72 -8.81 4.00
C PHE A 102 1.82 -9.88 4.05
N PRO A 103 1.69 -10.91 4.90
CA PRO A 103 2.66 -12.00 5.00
C PRO A 103 2.83 -12.77 3.69
N GLU A 104 1.78 -12.86 2.85
CA GLU A 104 1.80 -13.52 1.54
C GLU A 104 2.84 -12.89 0.60
N TRP A 105 3.02 -11.57 0.65
CA TRP A 105 4.07 -10.86 -0.09
C TRP A 105 5.47 -11.36 0.28
N TYR A 106 5.71 -11.51 1.59
CA TYR A 106 7.02 -11.96 2.09
C TYR A 106 7.30 -13.41 1.74
N ALA A 107 6.27 -14.25 1.74
CA ALA A 107 6.38 -15.66 1.36
C ALA A 107 6.60 -15.79 -0.15
N ALA A 108 5.79 -15.12 -0.97
CA ALA A 108 5.86 -15.20 -2.43
C ALA A 108 7.23 -14.81 -2.99
N PHE A 109 7.83 -13.73 -2.50
CA PHE A 109 9.10 -13.20 -3.00
C PHE A 109 10.30 -13.46 -2.09
N ASN A 110 10.14 -14.26 -1.04
CA ASN A 110 11.20 -14.55 -0.06
C ASN A 110 11.88 -13.28 0.49
N VAL A 111 11.08 -12.24 0.76
CA VAL A 111 11.55 -10.91 1.17
C VAL A 111 12.28 -10.97 2.51
N LYS A 112 13.50 -10.46 2.56
CA LYS A 112 14.38 -10.44 3.73
C LYS A 112 14.37 -9.09 4.42
N LYS A 113 14.85 -9.06 5.68
CA LYS A 113 14.96 -7.81 6.47
C LYS A 113 15.86 -6.75 5.83
N THR A 114 16.76 -7.16 4.95
CA THR A 114 17.69 -6.29 4.22
C THR A 114 17.12 -5.69 2.94
N ASP A 115 15.94 -6.17 2.49
CA ASP A 115 15.36 -5.73 1.23
C ASP A 115 14.62 -4.40 1.41
N GLY A 116 14.69 -3.52 0.38
CA GLY A 116 14.13 -2.17 0.43
C GLY A 116 12.62 -2.13 0.67
N MET A 117 11.89 -3.17 0.27
CA MET A 117 10.45 -3.28 0.51
C MET A 117 10.09 -3.97 1.83
N TYR A 118 11.06 -4.37 2.65
CA TYR A 118 10.77 -4.97 3.95
C TYR A 118 10.12 -3.97 4.91
N LEU A 119 9.06 -4.40 5.54
CA LEU A 119 8.40 -3.67 6.65
C LEU A 119 8.29 -4.59 7.87
N ALA A 120 8.82 -4.14 9.00
CA ALA A 120 8.78 -4.92 10.23
C ALA A 120 7.32 -5.26 10.63
N PRO A 121 7.03 -6.48 11.13
CA PRO A 121 5.66 -6.88 11.47
C PRO A 121 4.91 -5.89 12.36
N SER A 122 5.59 -5.27 13.32
CA SER A 122 5.00 -4.27 14.22
C SER A 122 4.58 -2.97 13.53
N LYS A 123 5.03 -2.73 12.29
CA LYS A 123 4.68 -1.56 11.48
C LYS A 123 3.65 -1.85 10.39
N ARG A 124 3.30 -3.13 10.19
CA ARG A 124 2.30 -3.54 9.20
C ARG A 124 0.90 -3.16 9.67
N VAL A 125 0.05 -2.80 8.71
CA VAL A 125 -1.32 -2.38 8.98
C VAL A 125 -2.27 -3.44 8.44
N VAL A 126 -3.01 -4.05 9.34
CA VAL A 126 -4.14 -4.95 9.04
C VAL A 126 -5.38 -4.25 9.59
N ILE A 127 -6.29 -3.81 8.72
CA ILE A 127 -7.48 -3.04 9.11
C ILE A 127 -8.67 -3.98 9.31
N TRP A 128 -8.81 -4.98 8.50
CA TRP A 128 -9.86 -5.98 8.49
C TRP A 128 -9.36 -7.33 9.01
#